data_3d2baba64dd0f5e4c9dd82344ff56a26
#
_entry.id   3d2baba64dd0f5e4c9dd82344ff56a26
#
_cell.length_a   1.000
_cell.length_b   1.000
_cell.length_c   1.000
_cell.angle_alpha   90.00
_cell.angle_beta   90.00
_cell.angle_gamma   90.00
#
_symmetry.space_group_name_H-M   'P 1'
#
loop_
_entity.id
_entity.type
_entity.pdbx_description
1 polymer ?
#
loop_
_entity_poly.entity_id
_entity_poly.type
_entity_poly.pdbx_seq_one_letter_code
_entity_poly.pdbx_strand_id
1 'polypeptide(L)'
;MRFKFIYLIFFFFSNIILSQQLDIKSSRVSLQVSLTAVDTLPTQLAINYPQPNIIKELPIYSKDSIINISGIILDNKKYVTVSIDGAAPDIYANNKFLSAVKLKPGTNNIEIDATDRMGHTVKKIVTVFQDNHADITPPEITITSSLKSRGINVIQIANKVDSLYRIEGRITDPSGFYGTWVNDKPLYLNSDGSFLLSYKNLPDTIRIKAIDKFGNIAQQFYTVGSDNFVNKKDTITAGKYYALLIANQNYNDVNISDLDHPISDAKSLENTLIRDYTFDKPNIILLENPNRAKIIRTLDFLSKKIGDEDNLIIFYAGHGVWDTTLQQGFWMPSDATMGDKSEWLSNDNIRDYILGIKSKHTLLISDACFGGAIFKSRSVMTNAPVSIMKTYDMSSRNAMTSGALTTVPDKSVFVKYIIKRLDDNQDKYLSAESLFYSIKDAVINNSPTGQTPEYGVISQTGDEGGGSFIFIRK
;
A
#
# COMPACT_ATOMS: atom_id res chain seq x y z
N MET A 1 -46.19 -21.39 74.42
CA MET A 1 -46.54 -20.21 73.65
C MET A 1 -45.31 -19.57 72.97
N ARG A 2 -44.33 -20.42 72.47
CA ARG A 2 -43.11 -19.96 71.85
C ARG A 2 -42.90 -20.52 70.46
N PHE A 3 -43.78 -21.37 69.98
CA PHE A 3 -43.63 -21.99 68.66
C PHE A 3 -44.37 -21.29 67.51
N LYS A 4 -45.25 -20.35 67.78
CA LYS A 4 -46.00 -19.64 66.73
C LYS A 4 -45.26 -18.42 66.12
N PHE A 5 -44.23 -17.91 66.80
CA PHE A 5 -43.49 -16.71 66.27
C PHE A 5 -42.40 -17.06 65.25
N ILE A 6 -41.82 -18.24 65.30
CA ILE A 6 -40.77 -18.66 64.39
C ILE A 6 -41.32 -19.02 62.99
N TYR A 7 -42.56 -19.53 62.92
CA TYR A 7 -43.23 -19.84 61.64
C TYR A 7 -43.65 -18.58 60.88
N LEU A 8 -43.91 -17.47 61.52
CA LEU A 8 -44.35 -16.26 60.88
C LEU A 8 -43.13 -15.49 60.21
N ILE A 9 -41.96 -15.59 60.85
CA ILE A 9 -40.76 -15.00 60.31
C ILE A 9 -40.22 -15.79 59.07
N PHE A 10 -40.39 -17.10 59.07
CA PHE A 10 -39.97 -17.91 57.91
C PHE A 10 -40.87 -17.71 56.68
N PHE A 11 -42.13 -17.40 56.87
CA PHE A 11 -43.10 -17.17 55.81
C PHE A 11 -42.84 -15.76 55.15
N PHE A 12 -42.45 -14.80 55.94
CA PHE A 12 -42.11 -13.46 55.41
C PHE A 12 -40.80 -13.46 54.61
N PHE A 13 -39.79 -14.23 55.05
CA PHE A 13 -38.52 -14.34 54.31
C PHE A 13 -38.65 -15.14 53.00
N SER A 14 -39.50 -16.16 52.98
CA SER A 14 -39.73 -16.92 51.74
C SER A 14 -40.50 -16.13 50.68
N ASN A 15 -41.39 -15.24 51.06
CA ASN A 15 -42.10 -14.38 50.11
C ASN A 15 -41.24 -13.28 49.53
N ILE A 16 -40.28 -12.74 50.30
CA ILE A 16 -39.33 -11.71 49.80
C ILE A 16 -38.34 -12.35 48.82
N ILE A 17 -37.88 -13.57 49.09
CA ILE A 17 -36.98 -14.29 48.19
C ILE A 17 -37.69 -14.70 46.88
N LEU A 18 -38.99 -15.07 46.92
CA LEU A 18 -39.76 -15.43 45.75
C LEU A 18 -40.07 -14.19 44.87
N SER A 19 -40.31 -13.00 45.45
CA SER A 19 -40.55 -11.80 44.67
C SER A 19 -39.31 -11.30 43.99
N GLN A 20 -38.11 -11.39 44.60
CA GLN A 20 -36.85 -11.03 43.99
C GLN A 20 -36.41 -12.00 42.87
N GLN A 21 -36.73 -13.30 42.99
CA GLN A 21 -36.45 -14.25 41.91
C GLN A 21 -37.36 -14.10 40.70
N LEU A 22 -38.57 -13.62 40.86
CA LEU A 22 -39.49 -13.34 39.75
C LEU A 22 -39.09 -12.09 38.96
N ASP A 23 -38.60 -11.04 39.61
CA ASP A 23 -38.15 -9.82 38.95
C ASP A 23 -36.86 -10.03 38.15
N ILE A 24 -35.93 -10.85 38.61
CA ILE A 24 -34.71 -11.19 37.90
C ILE A 24 -34.98 -12.05 36.65
N LYS A 25 -36.01 -12.87 36.66
CA LYS A 25 -36.40 -13.68 35.47
C LYS A 25 -37.13 -12.85 34.43
N SER A 26 -37.92 -11.86 34.78
CA SER A 26 -38.63 -11.01 33.83
C SER A 26 -37.70 -10.05 33.10
N SER A 27 -36.68 -9.52 33.77
CA SER A 27 -35.69 -8.64 33.14
C SER A 27 -34.74 -9.38 32.19
N ARG A 28 -34.50 -10.68 32.35
CA ARG A 28 -33.71 -11.49 31.44
C ARG A 28 -34.46 -11.89 30.16
N VAL A 29 -35.76 -12.03 30.22
CA VAL A 29 -36.57 -12.40 29.05
C VAL A 29 -36.78 -11.23 28.12
N SER A 30 -36.87 -10.00 28.62
CA SER A 30 -37.01 -8.82 27.77
C SER A 30 -35.71 -8.43 27.01
N LEU A 31 -34.54 -8.83 27.51
CA LEU A 31 -33.24 -8.58 26.83
C LEU A 31 -32.92 -9.63 25.75
N GLN A 32 -33.54 -10.78 25.75
CA GLN A 32 -33.31 -11.82 24.73
C GLN A 32 -34.12 -11.62 23.45
N VAL A 33 -35.19 -10.85 23.47
CA VAL A 33 -36.07 -10.66 22.31
C VAL A 33 -35.60 -9.54 21.39
N SER A 34 -34.68 -8.67 21.82
CA SER A 34 -34.18 -7.54 21.02
C SER A 34 -32.89 -7.84 20.22
N LEU A 35 -32.37 -9.07 20.24
CA LEU A 35 -31.06 -9.40 19.68
C LEU A 35 -31.10 -10.29 18.42
N THR A 36 -32.23 -10.56 17.84
CA THR A 36 -32.31 -11.33 16.60
C THR A 36 -32.78 -10.48 15.43
N ALA A 37 -31.95 -9.51 15.01
CA ALA A 37 -31.98 -9.15 13.61
C ALA A 37 -31.44 -10.38 12.86
N VAL A 38 -32.31 -11.12 12.16
CA VAL A 38 -31.91 -12.22 11.30
C VAL A 38 -31.00 -11.66 10.23
N ASP A 39 -29.77 -12.18 10.14
CA ASP A 39 -28.87 -11.83 9.06
C ASP A 39 -29.39 -12.40 7.75
N THR A 40 -29.77 -11.53 6.85
CA THR A 40 -30.28 -11.91 5.53
C THR A 40 -29.30 -11.55 4.40
N LEU A 41 -28.16 -10.94 4.71
CA LEU A 41 -27.18 -10.53 3.71
C LEU A 41 -26.10 -11.61 3.60
N PRO A 42 -25.82 -12.09 2.38
CA PRO A 42 -24.74 -13.05 2.15
C PRO A 42 -23.38 -12.40 2.40
N THR A 43 -22.44 -13.21 2.90
CA THR A 43 -21.02 -12.85 2.99
C THR A 43 -20.50 -12.35 1.67
N GLN A 44 -19.67 -11.31 1.67
CA GLN A 44 -18.97 -10.82 0.48
C GLN A 44 -17.49 -11.17 0.56
N LEU A 45 -16.93 -11.58 -0.56
CA LEU A 45 -15.54 -12.01 -0.70
C LEU A 45 -14.86 -11.23 -1.83
N ALA A 46 -13.75 -10.57 -1.54
CA ALA A 46 -12.89 -9.95 -2.53
C ALA A 46 -11.54 -10.68 -2.59
N ILE A 47 -11.12 -11.06 -3.80
CA ILE A 47 -9.80 -11.64 -4.06
C ILE A 47 -8.86 -10.49 -4.39
N ASN A 48 -7.76 -10.38 -3.65
CA ASN A 48 -6.76 -9.34 -3.84
C ASN A 48 -5.60 -9.83 -4.72
N TYR A 49 -5.26 -11.10 -4.63
CA TYR A 49 -4.22 -11.73 -5.45
C TYR A 49 -4.50 -13.23 -5.62
N PRO A 50 -4.23 -13.79 -6.79
CA PRO A 50 -3.80 -13.09 -8.00
C PRO A 50 -4.90 -12.19 -8.58
N GLN A 51 -4.50 -11.12 -9.25
CA GLN A 51 -5.46 -10.30 -9.98
C GLN A 51 -5.98 -11.06 -11.21
N PRO A 52 -7.27 -10.92 -11.54
CA PRO A 52 -7.80 -11.53 -12.75
C PRO A 52 -7.06 -11.02 -13.99
N ASN A 53 -6.91 -11.88 -15.01
CA ASN A 53 -6.34 -11.45 -16.27
C ASN A 53 -7.17 -10.28 -16.85
N ILE A 54 -6.50 -9.30 -17.41
CA ILE A 54 -7.19 -8.14 -18.00
C ILE A 54 -8.03 -8.54 -19.21
N ILE A 55 -7.60 -9.58 -19.92
CA ILE A 55 -8.39 -10.28 -20.93
C ILE A 55 -9.20 -11.32 -20.16
N LYS A 56 -10.46 -11.00 -19.87
CA LYS A 56 -11.33 -11.80 -18.97
C LYS A 56 -11.47 -13.28 -19.37
N GLU A 57 -11.28 -13.56 -20.64
CA GLU A 57 -11.37 -14.90 -21.21
C GLU A 57 -10.11 -15.73 -20.98
N LEU A 58 -9.00 -15.10 -20.63
CA LEU A 58 -7.74 -15.80 -20.36
C LEU A 58 -7.61 -16.16 -18.88
N PRO A 59 -7.00 -17.34 -18.58
CA PRO A 59 -6.60 -17.67 -17.21
C PRO A 59 -5.49 -16.75 -16.72
N ILE A 60 -5.22 -16.77 -15.44
CA ILE A 60 -4.01 -16.21 -14.88
C ILE A 60 -2.87 -17.17 -15.19
N TYR A 61 -1.79 -16.68 -15.81
CA TYR A 61 -0.63 -17.53 -16.11
C TYR A 61 0.39 -17.49 -14.96
N SER A 62 0.99 -18.63 -14.66
CA SER A 62 2.05 -18.75 -13.65
C SER A 62 3.15 -19.70 -14.15
N LYS A 63 4.41 -19.30 -13.98
CA LYS A 63 5.58 -20.19 -14.15
C LYS A 63 5.82 -21.05 -12.91
N ASP A 64 5.43 -20.57 -11.75
CA ASP A 64 5.68 -21.20 -10.46
C ASP A 64 4.70 -22.35 -10.22
N SER A 65 5.16 -23.37 -9.53
CA SER A 65 4.33 -24.50 -9.07
C SER A 65 3.56 -24.20 -7.79
N ILE A 66 3.71 -22.99 -7.23
CA ILE A 66 2.99 -22.52 -6.06
C ILE A 66 2.51 -21.08 -6.34
N ILE A 67 1.26 -20.80 -6.03
CA ILE A 67 0.70 -19.45 -6.10
C ILE A 67 0.10 -19.06 -4.75
N ASN A 68 0.30 -17.82 -4.37
CA ASN A 68 -0.35 -17.26 -3.18
C ASN A 68 -1.74 -16.78 -3.57
N ILE A 69 -2.76 -17.15 -2.79
CA ILE A 69 -4.12 -16.64 -2.91
C ILE A 69 -4.39 -15.77 -1.69
N SER A 70 -4.73 -14.52 -1.92
CA SER A 70 -5.09 -13.60 -0.84
C SER A 70 -6.37 -12.84 -1.13
N GLY A 71 -7.09 -12.47 -0.08
CA GLY A 71 -8.32 -11.72 -0.21
C GLY A 71 -8.79 -11.14 1.10
N ILE A 72 -9.98 -10.54 1.05
CA ILE A 72 -10.66 -9.94 2.20
C ILE A 72 -12.09 -10.44 2.24
N ILE A 73 -12.53 -10.80 3.44
CA ILE A 73 -13.92 -11.08 3.73
C ILE A 73 -14.57 -9.74 4.09
N LEU A 74 -15.49 -9.28 3.24
CA LEU A 74 -16.22 -8.03 3.43
C LEU A 74 -17.53 -8.33 4.19
N ASP A 75 -17.40 -8.72 5.45
CA ASP A 75 -18.51 -8.97 6.32
C ASP A 75 -18.29 -8.27 7.67
N ASN A 76 -19.32 -7.57 8.14
CA ASN A 76 -19.30 -6.87 9.44
C ASN A 76 -19.42 -7.83 10.63
N LYS A 77 -19.53 -9.14 10.40
CA LYS A 77 -19.81 -10.15 11.41
C LYS A 77 -18.62 -11.03 11.71
N LYS A 78 -18.34 -11.14 12.98
CA LYS A 78 -17.19 -11.87 13.55
C LYS A 78 -17.37 -13.39 13.43
N TYR A 79 -17.26 -14.11 12.49
CA TYR A 79 -17.27 -15.58 12.39
C TYR A 79 -17.61 -16.06 10.98
N VAL A 80 -16.74 -15.70 10.04
CA VAL A 80 -16.78 -16.29 8.71
C VAL A 80 -15.67 -17.33 8.63
N THR A 81 -16.00 -18.51 8.15
CA THR A 81 -15.00 -19.53 7.80
C THR A 81 -14.64 -19.39 6.33
N VAL A 82 -13.34 -19.45 6.01
CA VAL A 82 -12.86 -19.48 4.62
C VAL A 82 -12.19 -20.81 4.37
N SER A 83 -12.43 -21.39 3.21
CA SER A 83 -11.64 -22.51 2.70
C SER A 83 -11.15 -22.23 1.28
N ILE A 84 -9.96 -22.74 0.96
CA ILE A 84 -9.36 -22.70 -0.36
C ILE A 84 -9.05 -24.14 -0.74
N ASP A 85 -9.74 -24.65 -1.77
CA ASP A 85 -9.72 -26.07 -2.16
C ASP A 85 -9.97 -27.01 -0.95
N GLY A 86 -10.87 -26.60 -0.04
CA GLY A 86 -11.21 -27.32 1.16
C GLY A 86 -10.24 -27.18 2.34
N ALA A 87 -9.11 -26.51 2.16
CA ALA A 87 -8.14 -26.23 3.22
C ALA A 87 -8.40 -24.85 3.87
N ALA A 88 -8.19 -24.74 5.19
CA ALA A 88 -8.28 -23.46 5.88
C ALA A 88 -7.04 -22.58 5.56
N PRO A 89 -7.22 -21.33 5.09
CA PRO A 89 -6.12 -20.41 4.92
C PRO A 89 -5.70 -19.78 6.25
N ASP A 90 -4.55 -19.11 6.26
CA ASP A 90 -4.19 -18.20 7.35
C ASP A 90 -5.13 -16.99 7.32
N ILE A 91 -5.81 -16.74 8.45
CA ILE A 91 -6.70 -15.57 8.60
C ILE A 91 -6.03 -14.55 9.51
N TYR A 92 -5.88 -13.34 8.99
CA TYR A 92 -5.26 -12.22 9.68
C TYR A 92 -6.30 -11.25 10.22
N ALA A 93 -5.88 -10.34 11.09
CA ALA A 93 -6.70 -9.21 11.50
C ALA A 93 -7.27 -8.48 10.27
N ASN A 94 -8.48 -7.90 10.39
CA ASN A 94 -9.25 -7.28 9.30
C ASN A 94 -9.81 -8.26 8.24
N ASN A 95 -10.06 -9.50 8.64
CA ASN A 95 -10.69 -10.49 7.76
C ASN A 95 -9.92 -10.73 6.44
N LYS A 96 -8.62 -10.44 6.40
CA LYS A 96 -7.74 -10.82 5.30
C LYS A 96 -7.37 -12.29 5.44
N PHE A 97 -7.26 -12.99 4.32
CA PHE A 97 -6.76 -14.34 4.27
C PHE A 97 -5.63 -14.49 3.26
N LEU A 98 -4.76 -15.45 3.51
CA LEU A 98 -3.65 -15.83 2.64
C LEU A 98 -3.50 -17.36 2.68
N SER A 99 -3.26 -17.96 1.51
CA SER A 99 -2.89 -19.36 1.40
C SER A 99 -1.96 -19.56 0.23
N ALA A 100 -0.95 -20.41 0.40
CA ALA A 100 -0.10 -20.89 -0.67
C ALA A 100 -0.72 -22.16 -1.28
N VAL A 101 -1.08 -22.13 -2.56
CA VAL A 101 -1.73 -23.22 -3.27
C VAL A 101 -0.74 -23.85 -4.25
N LYS A 102 -0.57 -25.17 -4.17
CA LYS A 102 0.29 -25.91 -5.10
C LYS A 102 -0.46 -26.14 -6.41
N LEU A 103 0.15 -25.71 -7.50
CA LEU A 103 -0.38 -25.87 -8.86
C LEU A 103 0.12 -27.18 -9.49
N LYS A 104 -0.74 -27.75 -10.34
CA LYS A 104 -0.37 -28.82 -11.27
C LYS A 104 -0.15 -28.21 -12.66
N PRO A 105 0.71 -28.79 -13.51
CA PRO A 105 0.85 -28.34 -14.90
C PRO A 105 -0.51 -28.29 -15.61
N GLY A 106 -0.76 -27.21 -16.34
CA GLY A 106 -2.03 -26.95 -17.01
C GLY A 106 -3.02 -26.15 -16.16
N THR A 107 -4.31 -26.31 -16.41
CA THR A 107 -5.39 -25.54 -15.78
C THR A 107 -5.65 -26.00 -14.34
N ASN A 108 -5.63 -25.06 -13.41
CA ASN A 108 -6.02 -25.22 -12.01
C ASN A 108 -7.22 -24.29 -11.75
N ASN A 109 -8.33 -24.85 -11.29
CA ASN A 109 -9.49 -24.09 -10.83
C ASN A 109 -9.51 -24.13 -9.31
N ILE A 110 -9.03 -23.05 -8.69
CA ILE A 110 -8.90 -22.92 -7.24
C ILE A 110 -10.23 -22.41 -6.72
N GLU A 111 -10.89 -23.21 -5.89
CA GLU A 111 -12.18 -22.87 -5.30
C GLU A 111 -12.00 -22.19 -3.96
N ILE A 112 -12.65 -21.05 -3.77
CA ILE A 112 -12.59 -20.25 -2.56
C ILE A 112 -14.00 -20.06 -2.04
N ASP A 113 -14.28 -20.65 -0.88
CA ASP A 113 -15.58 -20.60 -0.21
C ASP A 113 -15.46 -19.76 1.06
N ALA A 114 -16.43 -18.87 1.28
CA ALA A 114 -16.58 -18.15 2.54
C ALA A 114 -18.00 -18.36 3.07
N THR A 115 -18.10 -18.88 4.30
CA THR A 115 -19.37 -19.23 4.93
C THR A 115 -19.55 -18.45 6.21
N ASP A 116 -20.67 -17.75 6.35
CA ASP A 116 -21.04 -17.03 7.54
C ASP A 116 -21.61 -17.96 8.64
N ARG A 117 -21.93 -17.36 9.78
CA ARG A 117 -22.46 -18.07 10.94
C ARG A 117 -23.87 -18.65 10.73
N MET A 118 -24.60 -18.11 9.75
CA MET A 118 -25.95 -18.56 9.40
C MET A 118 -25.95 -19.66 8.33
N GLY A 119 -24.76 -19.99 7.80
CA GLY A 119 -24.59 -21.01 6.77
C GLY A 119 -24.70 -20.47 5.34
N HIS A 120 -24.77 -19.14 5.13
CA HIS A 120 -24.72 -18.58 3.79
C HIS A 120 -23.30 -18.67 3.26
N THR A 121 -23.14 -19.32 2.11
CA THR A 121 -21.83 -19.52 1.48
C THR A 121 -21.74 -18.72 0.19
N VAL A 122 -20.65 -17.96 0.04
CA VAL A 122 -20.23 -17.38 -1.25
C VAL A 122 -19.05 -18.16 -1.78
N LYS A 123 -19.10 -18.48 -3.07
CA LYS A 123 -18.08 -19.25 -3.77
C LYS A 123 -17.45 -18.41 -4.87
N LYS A 124 -16.10 -18.44 -4.96
CA LYS A 124 -15.34 -17.86 -6.07
C LYS A 124 -14.37 -18.89 -6.62
N ILE A 125 -14.14 -18.84 -7.93
CA ILE A 125 -13.16 -19.69 -8.61
C ILE A 125 -12.09 -18.79 -9.22
N VAL A 126 -10.83 -19.12 -8.92
CA VAL A 126 -9.66 -18.48 -9.54
C VAL A 126 -9.04 -19.50 -10.48
N THR A 127 -9.07 -19.23 -11.80
CA THR A 127 -8.48 -20.11 -12.79
C THR A 127 -7.05 -19.70 -13.09
N VAL A 128 -6.10 -20.59 -12.81
CA VAL A 128 -4.67 -20.38 -13.03
C VAL A 128 -4.16 -21.46 -14.00
N PHE A 129 -3.45 -21.04 -15.03
CA PHE A 129 -2.75 -21.94 -15.95
C PHE A 129 -1.26 -21.96 -15.61
N GLN A 130 -0.79 -23.09 -15.09
CA GLN A 130 0.61 -23.31 -14.76
C GLN A 130 1.36 -23.85 -15.96
N ASP A 131 2.36 -23.11 -16.44
CA ASP A 131 3.29 -23.52 -17.49
C ASP A 131 4.64 -22.85 -17.27
N ASN A 132 5.69 -23.63 -17.14
CA ASN A 132 7.06 -23.13 -16.98
C ASN A 132 7.53 -22.25 -18.16
N HIS A 133 6.87 -22.35 -19.31
CA HIS A 133 7.14 -21.58 -20.53
C HIS A 133 6.17 -20.40 -20.74
N ALA A 134 5.16 -20.22 -19.87
CA ALA A 134 4.22 -19.11 -20.01
C ALA A 134 4.97 -17.77 -20.05
N ASP A 135 4.58 -16.89 -20.95
CA ASP A 135 5.10 -15.52 -20.95
C ASP A 135 4.43 -14.73 -19.82
N ILE A 136 5.25 -14.24 -18.89
CA ILE A 136 4.84 -13.38 -17.77
C ILE A 136 5.47 -11.99 -17.85
N THR A 137 6.16 -11.69 -18.97
CA THR A 137 6.84 -10.43 -19.19
C THR A 137 5.95 -9.47 -19.99
N PRO A 138 5.77 -8.23 -19.54
CA PRO A 138 5.02 -7.24 -20.32
C PRO A 138 5.76 -6.81 -21.60
N PRO A 139 5.02 -6.35 -22.63
CA PRO A 139 5.62 -5.74 -23.80
C PRO A 139 6.57 -4.58 -23.49
N GLU A 140 7.61 -4.40 -24.29
CA GLU A 140 8.51 -3.26 -24.20
C GLU A 140 8.05 -2.16 -25.14
N ILE A 141 7.88 -0.92 -24.61
CA ILE A 141 7.48 0.26 -25.38
C ILE A 141 8.66 1.23 -25.43
N THR A 142 9.10 1.61 -26.64
CA THR A 142 10.22 2.55 -26.86
C THR A 142 9.79 3.65 -27.81
N ILE A 143 10.04 4.93 -27.46
CA ILE A 143 9.92 6.07 -28.38
C ILE A 143 11.31 6.35 -28.98
N THR A 144 11.38 6.42 -30.31
CA THR A 144 12.62 6.61 -31.06
C THR A 144 12.83 8.04 -31.51
N SER A 145 11.77 8.82 -31.72
CA SER A 145 11.81 10.20 -32.18
C SER A 145 12.07 11.25 -31.09
N SER A 146 12.29 10.84 -29.85
CA SER A 146 12.49 11.75 -28.73
C SER A 146 13.99 12.01 -28.46
N LEU A 147 14.37 13.27 -28.28
CA LEU A 147 15.54 13.56 -27.48
C LEU A 147 15.21 13.19 -26.04
N LYS A 148 15.75 12.07 -25.56
CA LYS A 148 15.60 11.65 -24.16
C LYS A 148 16.18 12.75 -23.27
N SER A 149 15.34 13.59 -22.72
CA SER A 149 15.65 14.30 -21.50
C SER A 149 15.83 13.23 -20.41
N ARG A 150 16.99 13.17 -19.78
CA ARG A 150 17.33 12.16 -18.78
C ARG A 150 16.24 12.14 -17.70
N GLY A 151 15.52 11.02 -17.59
CA GLY A 151 14.70 10.72 -16.43
C GLY A 151 13.21 11.06 -16.51
N ILE A 152 12.69 11.58 -17.62
CA ILE A 152 11.27 11.89 -17.80
C ILE A 152 10.84 11.31 -19.15
N ASN A 153 9.65 10.65 -19.18
CA ASN A 153 8.98 10.27 -20.42
C ASN A 153 8.44 11.54 -21.14
N VAL A 154 9.34 12.41 -21.57
CA VAL A 154 9.02 13.63 -22.33
C VAL A 154 9.40 13.42 -23.77
N ILE A 155 8.44 13.59 -24.66
CA ILE A 155 8.67 13.64 -26.10
C ILE A 155 8.89 15.11 -26.47
N GLN A 156 10.11 15.47 -26.80
CA GLN A 156 10.40 16.78 -27.41
C GLN A 156 10.30 16.64 -28.93
N ILE A 157 9.39 17.37 -29.52
CA ILE A 157 9.22 17.40 -30.99
C ILE A 157 9.67 18.76 -31.49
N ALA A 158 10.83 18.77 -32.07
CA ALA A 158 11.50 20.02 -32.51
C ALA A 158 10.78 20.69 -33.69
N ASN A 159 10.25 19.95 -34.65
CA ASN A 159 9.75 20.54 -35.90
C ASN A 159 8.52 19.80 -36.46
N LYS A 160 7.65 20.54 -37.15
CA LYS A 160 6.60 19.97 -38.00
C LYS A 160 7.22 19.53 -39.33
N VAL A 161 6.82 18.31 -39.75
CA VAL A 161 7.08 17.81 -41.10
C VAL A 161 5.73 17.79 -41.81
N ASP A 162 5.64 18.49 -42.96
CA ASP A 162 4.40 18.65 -43.72
C ASP A 162 3.21 19.13 -42.87
N SER A 163 3.47 20.15 -42.01
CA SER A 163 2.47 20.73 -41.08
C SER A 163 1.97 19.78 -39.97
N LEU A 164 2.55 18.61 -39.80
CA LEU A 164 2.22 17.62 -38.77
C LEU A 164 3.40 17.38 -37.82
N TYR A 165 3.08 17.17 -36.55
CA TYR A 165 4.03 16.65 -35.60
C TYR A 165 4.06 15.11 -35.73
N ARG A 166 5.26 14.53 -35.78
CA ARG A 166 5.47 13.08 -35.92
C ARG A 166 6.16 12.52 -34.70
N ILE A 167 5.66 11.39 -34.20
CA ILE A 167 6.20 10.64 -33.09
C ILE A 167 6.40 9.21 -33.54
N GLU A 168 7.63 8.75 -33.50
CA GLU A 168 8.00 7.40 -33.88
C GLU A 168 8.36 6.58 -32.64
N GLY A 169 8.02 5.32 -32.67
CA GLY A 169 8.35 4.40 -31.61
C GLY A 169 8.27 2.95 -32.06
N ARG A 170 8.53 2.06 -31.12
CA ARG A 170 8.47 0.63 -31.32
C ARG A 170 7.88 -0.04 -30.09
N ILE A 171 7.07 -1.07 -30.31
CA ILE A 171 6.57 -1.97 -29.27
C ILE A 171 7.02 -3.37 -29.66
N THR A 172 7.68 -4.08 -28.75
CA THR A 172 8.15 -5.43 -28.99
C THR A 172 7.70 -6.37 -27.88
N ASP A 173 7.37 -7.59 -28.27
CA ASP A 173 7.06 -8.67 -27.38
C ASP A 173 7.25 -10.03 -28.07
N PRO A 174 7.99 -11.01 -27.49
CA PRO A 174 8.23 -12.30 -28.10
C PRO A 174 6.96 -13.13 -28.31
N SER A 175 5.96 -12.95 -27.45
CA SER A 175 4.69 -13.70 -27.52
C SER A 175 3.71 -13.09 -28.53
N GLY A 176 3.98 -11.85 -28.99
CA GLY A 176 3.11 -11.06 -29.85
C GLY A 176 2.01 -10.35 -29.04
N PHE A 177 1.14 -9.62 -29.75
CA PHE A 177 0.18 -8.73 -29.11
C PHE A 177 -1.26 -9.26 -29.18
N TYR A 178 -2.00 -9.05 -28.09
CA TYR A 178 -3.46 -9.03 -28.10
C TYR A 178 -3.98 -7.71 -28.67
N GLY A 179 -3.35 -6.58 -28.28
CA GLY A 179 -3.66 -5.29 -28.81
C GLY A 179 -2.73 -4.18 -28.33
N THR A 180 -2.76 -3.07 -29.07
CA THR A 180 -1.99 -1.87 -28.77
C THR A 180 -2.87 -0.63 -28.98
N TRP A 181 -2.65 0.38 -28.10
CA TRP A 181 -3.49 1.60 -28.08
C TRP A 181 -2.64 2.83 -27.82
N VAL A 182 -3.10 3.97 -28.37
CA VAL A 182 -2.65 5.31 -28.02
C VAL A 182 -3.86 6.16 -27.61
N ASN A 183 -3.83 6.71 -26.39
CA ASN A 183 -4.94 7.48 -25.83
C ASN A 183 -6.32 6.79 -26.03
N ASP A 184 -6.40 5.49 -25.71
CA ASP A 184 -7.54 4.59 -25.87
C ASP A 184 -8.02 4.31 -27.31
N LYS A 185 -7.30 4.83 -28.33
CA LYS A 185 -7.56 4.51 -29.72
C LYS A 185 -6.62 3.40 -30.18
N PRO A 186 -7.07 2.47 -31.01
CA PRO A 186 -6.20 1.43 -31.56
C PRO A 186 -4.93 2.02 -32.19
N LEU A 187 -3.79 1.44 -31.88
CA LEU A 187 -2.49 1.75 -32.47
C LEU A 187 -2.08 0.60 -33.37
N TYR A 188 -1.87 0.86 -34.64
CA TYR A 188 -1.45 -0.16 -35.60
C TYR A 188 0.07 -0.15 -35.70
N LEU A 189 0.68 -1.33 -35.57
CA LEU A 189 2.12 -1.53 -35.67
C LEU A 189 2.48 -2.05 -37.07
N ASN A 190 3.65 -1.66 -37.56
CA ASN A 190 4.30 -2.32 -38.69
C ASN A 190 4.75 -3.73 -38.28
N SER A 191 5.16 -4.54 -39.26
CA SER A 191 5.62 -5.92 -39.04
C SER A 191 6.84 -6.04 -38.12
N ASP A 192 7.63 -4.98 -37.98
CA ASP A 192 8.78 -4.91 -37.08
C ASP A 192 8.45 -4.30 -35.71
N GLY A 193 7.17 -4.05 -35.42
CA GLY A 193 6.70 -3.44 -34.18
C GLY A 193 6.81 -1.92 -34.14
N SER A 194 7.29 -1.27 -35.19
CA SER A 194 7.37 0.19 -35.26
C SER A 194 5.99 0.84 -35.48
N PHE A 195 5.84 2.09 -35.03
CA PHE A 195 4.67 2.89 -35.25
C PHE A 195 5.03 4.37 -35.49
N LEU A 196 4.09 5.07 -36.17
CA LEU A 196 4.15 6.50 -36.41
C LEU A 196 2.84 7.16 -36.00
N LEU A 197 2.92 8.10 -35.07
CA LEU A 197 1.81 8.98 -34.71
C LEU A 197 1.97 10.32 -35.39
N SER A 198 0.88 10.87 -35.91
CA SER A 198 0.88 12.18 -36.59
C SER A 198 -0.22 13.08 -36.03
N TYR A 199 0.15 14.29 -35.60
CA TYR A 199 -0.75 15.26 -34.98
C TYR A 199 -0.66 16.62 -35.64
N LYS A 200 -1.82 17.25 -35.93
CA LYS A 200 -1.89 18.68 -36.32
C LYS A 200 -1.59 19.57 -35.11
N ASN A 201 -2.22 19.21 -33.98
CA ASN A 201 -2.00 19.83 -32.68
C ASN A 201 -1.54 18.73 -31.72
N LEU A 202 -0.43 18.97 -31.05
CA LEU A 202 0.09 18.02 -30.07
C LEU A 202 -0.86 17.94 -28.87
N PRO A 203 -1.19 16.74 -28.40
CA PRO A 203 -1.80 16.58 -27.08
C PRO A 203 -0.77 16.87 -25.98
N ASP A 204 -1.20 17.33 -24.84
CA ASP A 204 -0.34 17.54 -23.67
C ASP A 204 0.32 16.24 -23.20
N THR A 205 -0.39 15.12 -23.38
CA THR A 205 0.05 13.81 -22.98
C THR A 205 -0.29 12.73 -23.99
N ILE A 206 0.58 11.74 -24.12
CA ILE A 206 0.37 10.54 -24.93
C ILE A 206 0.50 9.34 -24.01
N ARG A 207 -0.56 8.54 -23.93
CA ARG A 207 -0.56 7.25 -23.27
C ARG A 207 -0.48 6.14 -24.31
N ILE A 208 0.57 5.32 -24.23
CA ILE A 208 0.72 4.13 -25.06
C ILE A 208 0.51 2.92 -24.18
N LYS A 209 -0.36 2.02 -24.60
CA LYS A 209 -0.68 0.78 -23.91
C LYS A 209 -0.51 -0.39 -24.87
N ALA A 210 0.13 -1.44 -24.41
CA ALA A 210 0.22 -2.71 -25.12
C ALA A 210 -0.17 -3.86 -24.19
N ILE A 211 -0.85 -4.86 -24.74
CA ILE A 211 -1.20 -6.09 -24.05
C ILE A 211 -0.73 -7.23 -24.94
N ASP A 212 0.03 -8.18 -24.40
CA ASP A 212 0.46 -9.35 -25.12
C ASP A 212 -0.64 -10.42 -25.22
N LYS A 213 -0.36 -11.57 -25.83
CA LYS A 213 -1.31 -12.67 -25.96
C LYS A 213 -1.59 -13.42 -24.66
N PHE A 214 -0.76 -13.22 -23.63
CA PHE A 214 -0.92 -13.80 -22.30
C PHE A 214 -1.61 -12.86 -21.32
N GLY A 215 -1.86 -11.60 -21.72
CA GLY A 215 -2.53 -10.59 -20.91
C GLY A 215 -1.60 -9.75 -20.06
N ASN A 216 -0.28 -9.85 -20.26
CA ASN A 216 0.66 -8.94 -19.59
C ASN A 216 0.57 -7.53 -20.21
N ILE A 217 0.63 -6.50 -19.36
CA ILE A 217 0.38 -5.12 -19.77
C ILE A 217 1.65 -4.30 -19.64
N ALA A 218 1.99 -3.59 -20.72
CA ALA A 218 2.84 -2.41 -20.65
C ALA A 218 2.00 -1.16 -20.88
N GLN A 219 2.22 -0.14 -20.07
CA GLN A 219 1.60 1.16 -20.24
C GLN A 219 2.63 2.24 -19.92
N GLN A 220 2.81 3.17 -20.85
CA GLN A 220 3.71 4.30 -20.69
C GLN A 220 2.99 5.59 -21.01
N PHE A 221 3.37 6.62 -20.26
CA PHE A 221 2.84 7.96 -20.42
C PHE A 221 3.97 8.89 -20.82
N TYR A 222 3.70 9.74 -21.79
CA TYR A 222 4.64 10.73 -22.28
C TYR A 222 4.01 12.11 -22.22
N THR A 223 4.74 13.07 -21.63
CA THR A 223 4.40 14.49 -21.75
C THR A 223 4.97 15.01 -23.06
N VAL A 224 4.18 15.75 -23.81
CA VAL A 224 4.61 16.31 -25.09
C VAL A 224 4.95 17.79 -24.91
N GLY A 225 6.23 18.16 -25.11
CA GLY A 225 6.71 19.53 -25.05
C GLY A 225 6.96 20.12 -26.43
N SER A 226 6.46 21.34 -26.71
CA SER A 226 6.89 22.13 -27.88
C SER A 226 8.14 22.94 -27.51
N ASP A 227 8.94 23.32 -28.53
CA ASP A 227 10.23 24.07 -28.38
C ASP A 227 10.15 25.34 -27.51
N ASN A 228 8.97 25.87 -27.24
CA ASN A 228 8.78 27.02 -26.35
C ASN A 228 8.99 26.70 -24.85
N PHE A 229 9.09 25.41 -24.46
CA PHE A 229 9.39 25.01 -23.09
C PHE A 229 10.87 24.96 -22.77
N VAL A 230 11.75 25.02 -23.78
CA VAL A 230 13.23 24.90 -23.61
C VAL A 230 13.87 26.09 -22.88
N ASN A 231 13.17 27.20 -22.72
CA ASN A 231 13.73 28.41 -22.08
C ASN A 231 13.25 28.72 -20.66
N LYS A 232 12.39 27.87 -20.06
CA LYS A 232 12.15 27.94 -18.64
C LYS A 232 13.06 26.91 -17.98
N LYS A 233 14.06 27.36 -17.29
CA LYS A 233 15.03 26.62 -16.50
C LYS A 233 14.38 25.39 -15.85
N ASP A 234 14.55 24.21 -16.47
CA ASP A 234 13.98 22.91 -16.05
C ASP A 234 14.62 22.39 -14.74
N THR A 235 14.82 23.28 -13.80
CA THR A 235 15.30 22.96 -12.47
C THR A 235 14.16 23.21 -11.52
N ILE A 236 13.68 22.13 -10.87
CA ILE A 236 12.83 22.27 -9.70
C ILE A 236 13.61 23.13 -8.71
N THR A 237 13.12 24.33 -8.41
CA THR A 237 13.62 25.11 -7.27
C THR A 237 12.99 24.48 -6.04
N ALA A 238 13.58 23.37 -5.61
CA ALA A 238 13.11 22.64 -4.44
C ALA A 238 13.55 23.37 -3.18
N GLY A 239 12.68 23.38 -2.18
CA GLY A 239 13.05 23.68 -0.80
C GLY A 239 14.04 22.65 -0.25
N LYS A 240 14.39 22.77 1.00
CA LYS A 240 15.31 21.82 1.66
C LYS A 240 14.65 20.44 1.81
N TYR A 241 15.50 19.44 1.80
CA TYR A 241 15.10 18.05 2.05
C TYR A 241 15.49 17.67 3.49
N TYR A 242 14.51 17.23 4.26
CA TYR A 242 14.66 16.76 5.63
C TYR A 242 14.33 15.27 5.70
N ALA A 243 14.97 14.56 6.63
CA ALA A 243 14.60 13.19 6.96
C ALA A 243 14.61 12.97 8.48
N LEU A 244 13.56 12.34 8.99
CA LEU A 244 13.51 11.78 10.33
C LEU A 244 13.50 10.25 10.20
N LEU A 245 14.60 9.61 10.59
CA LEU A 245 14.76 8.17 10.52
C LEU A 245 14.67 7.63 11.94
N ILE A 246 13.66 6.81 12.23
CA ILE A 246 13.38 6.23 13.54
C ILE A 246 13.58 4.73 13.44
N ALA A 247 14.53 4.20 14.20
CA ALA A 247 14.86 2.78 14.22
C ALA A 247 14.82 2.24 15.64
N ASN A 248 13.84 1.43 15.97
CA ASN A 248 13.72 0.75 17.25
C ASN A 248 14.10 -0.72 17.08
N GLN A 249 15.27 -1.05 17.56
CA GLN A 249 15.87 -2.38 17.54
C GLN A 249 15.81 -3.05 18.92
N ASN A 250 16.10 -2.31 20.00
CA ASN A 250 16.13 -2.81 21.35
C ASN A 250 15.00 -2.21 22.17
N TYR A 251 14.37 -3.02 23.01
CA TYR A 251 13.22 -2.67 23.85
C TYR A 251 13.52 -2.89 25.32
N ASN A 252 13.03 -2.00 26.19
CA ASN A 252 13.27 -2.12 27.64
C ASN A 252 12.43 -3.23 28.30
N ASP A 253 11.24 -3.51 27.74
CA ASP A 253 10.36 -4.57 28.24
C ASP A 253 10.79 -5.93 27.68
N VAL A 254 11.12 -6.86 28.57
CA VAL A 254 11.53 -8.23 28.23
C VAL A 254 10.46 -9.05 27.48
N ASN A 255 9.20 -8.59 27.49
CA ASN A 255 8.11 -9.21 26.74
C ASN A 255 8.03 -8.73 25.29
N ILE A 256 8.85 -7.74 24.90
CA ILE A 256 8.99 -7.25 23.54
C ILE A 256 10.35 -7.73 23.03
N SER A 257 10.37 -8.61 22.04
CA SER A 257 11.61 -9.12 21.48
C SER A 257 12.40 -8.04 20.77
N ASP A 258 13.71 -8.04 20.95
CA ASP A 258 14.61 -7.21 20.15
C ASP A 258 14.58 -7.63 18.68
N LEU A 259 14.96 -6.70 17.80
CA LEU A 259 15.10 -6.89 16.36
C LEU A 259 16.57 -6.71 15.96
N ASP A 260 17.00 -7.29 14.82
CA ASP A 260 18.43 -7.26 14.44
C ASP A 260 18.75 -6.16 13.40
N HIS A 261 17.80 -5.73 12.58
CA HIS A 261 18.08 -4.95 11.39
C HIS A 261 17.61 -3.47 11.35
N PRO A 262 16.67 -2.97 12.16
CA PRO A 262 16.10 -1.62 12.03
C PRO A 262 17.14 -0.50 11.97
N ILE A 263 18.16 -0.54 12.81
CA ILE A 263 19.22 0.49 12.86
C ILE A 263 20.10 0.43 11.61
N SER A 264 20.46 -0.78 11.14
CA SER A 264 21.28 -0.95 9.94
C SER A 264 20.52 -0.48 8.69
N ASP A 265 19.24 -0.72 8.62
CA ASP A 265 18.37 -0.31 7.52
C ASP A 265 18.22 1.23 7.46
N ALA A 266 17.98 1.86 8.62
CA ALA A 266 17.93 3.32 8.73
C ALA A 266 19.26 3.99 8.33
N LYS A 267 20.40 3.44 8.76
CA LYS A 267 21.74 3.92 8.37
C LYS A 267 22.01 3.75 6.87
N SER A 268 21.58 2.64 6.30
CA SER A 268 21.72 2.40 4.86
C SER A 268 20.88 3.39 4.05
N LEU A 269 19.66 3.64 4.46
CA LEU A 269 18.81 4.67 3.84
C LEU A 269 19.43 6.07 3.98
N GLU A 270 19.91 6.44 5.18
CA GLU A 270 20.62 7.70 5.42
C GLU A 270 21.79 7.89 4.44
N ASN A 271 22.64 6.88 4.32
CA ASN A 271 23.81 6.93 3.45
C ASN A 271 23.43 7.10 1.99
N THR A 272 22.41 6.39 1.49
CA THR A 272 21.91 6.52 0.13
C THR A 272 21.35 7.93 -0.13
N LEU A 273 20.54 8.47 0.80
CA LEU A 273 19.97 9.82 0.67
C LEU A 273 21.06 10.91 0.63
N ILE A 274 22.09 10.78 1.47
CA ILE A 274 23.20 11.74 1.51
C ILE A 274 24.08 11.63 0.26
N ARG A 275 24.40 10.42 -0.17
CA ARG A 275 25.32 10.17 -1.28
C ARG A 275 24.73 10.58 -2.62
N ASP A 276 23.50 10.15 -2.89
CA ASP A 276 22.94 10.20 -4.25
C ASP A 276 21.84 11.25 -4.43
N TYR A 277 21.23 11.73 -3.35
CA TYR A 277 20.08 12.64 -3.41
C TYR A 277 20.32 13.97 -2.70
N THR A 278 19.44 14.95 -2.93
CA THR A 278 19.58 16.34 -2.43
C THR A 278 19.30 16.49 -0.92
N PHE A 279 19.67 15.47 -0.13
CA PHE A 279 19.62 15.54 1.33
C PHE A 279 20.97 15.96 1.89
N ASP A 280 20.97 17.00 2.71
CA ASP A 280 22.14 17.44 3.44
C ASP A 280 22.20 16.78 4.82
N LYS A 281 23.36 16.30 5.24
CA LYS A 281 23.53 15.62 6.53
C LYS A 281 22.96 16.38 7.73
N PRO A 282 23.09 17.73 7.86
CA PRO A 282 22.50 18.48 8.97
C PRO A 282 20.95 18.50 9.00
N ASN A 283 20.31 18.10 7.90
CA ASN A 283 18.87 18.04 7.78
C ASN A 283 18.32 16.61 8.00
N ILE A 284 19.19 15.63 8.29
CA ILE A 284 18.78 14.26 8.60
C ILE A 284 18.95 14.05 10.11
N ILE A 285 17.89 13.57 10.73
CA ILE A 285 17.87 13.17 12.15
C ILE A 285 17.67 11.67 12.20
N LEU A 286 18.69 10.93 12.59
CA LEU A 286 18.62 9.51 12.89
C LEU A 286 18.39 9.30 14.39
N LEU A 287 17.35 8.61 14.77
CA LEU A 287 17.03 8.22 16.13
C LEU A 287 17.18 6.70 16.25
N GLU A 288 18.19 6.28 17.01
CA GLU A 288 18.45 4.87 17.33
C GLU A 288 17.83 4.55 18.69
N ASN A 289 16.94 3.58 18.75
CA ASN A 289 16.19 3.16 19.94
C ASN A 289 15.57 4.35 20.72
N PRO A 290 14.87 5.28 20.06
CA PRO A 290 14.27 6.40 20.77
C PRO A 290 13.10 5.94 21.63
N ASN A 291 12.98 6.56 22.81
CA ASN A 291 11.76 6.49 23.60
C ASN A 291 10.66 7.40 23.01
N ARG A 292 9.41 7.18 23.47
CA ARG A 292 8.24 7.95 23.02
C ARG A 292 8.45 9.46 23.10
N ALA A 293 8.96 9.94 24.24
CA ALA A 293 9.18 11.37 24.47
C ALA A 293 10.21 11.97 23.49
N LYS A 294 11.24 11.23 23.10
CA LYS A 294 12.26 11.67 22.13
C LYS A 294 11.66 11.81 20.73
N ILE A 295 10.82 10.87 20.30
CA ILE A 295 10.15 10.91 19.01
C ILE A 295 9.25 12.16 18.95
N ILE A 296 8.39 12.35 19.95
CA ILE A 296 7.47 13.50 20.02
C ILE A 296 8.23 14.83 20.00
N ARG A 297 9.26 14.98 20.82
CA ARG A 297 10.07 16.22 20.83
C ARG A 297 10.74 16.49 19.48
N THR A 298 11.14 15.44 18.75
CA THR A 298 11.76 15.60 17.43
C THR A 298 10.73 16.02 16.40
N LEU A 299 9.54 15.45 16.42
CA LEU A 299 8.43 15.87 15.55
C LEU A 299 8.00 17.33 15.83
N ASP A 300 7.89 17.72 17.10
CA ASP A 300 7.60 19.10 17.50
C ASP A 300 8.73 20.07 17.07
N PHE A 301 9.99 19.67 17.17
CA PHE A 301 11.10 20.45 16.64
C PHE A 301 10.99 20.62 15.11
N LEU A 302 10.68 19.57 14.36
CA LEU A 302 10.54 19.62 12.91
C LEU A 302 9.35 20.47 12.48
N SER A 303 8.23 20.47 13.23
CA SER A 303 7.08 21.31 12.93
C SER A 303 7.37 22.82 13.03
N LYS A 304 8.41 23.21 13.76
CA LYS A 304 8.88 24.59 13.89
C LYS A 304 10.01 24.94 12.91
N LYS A 305 10.68 23.94 12.37
CA LYS A 305 11.87 24.10 11.51
C LYS A 305 11.53 24.04 10.02
N ILE A 306 10.58 23.19 9.62
CA ILE A 306 10.26 22.90 8.24
C ILE A 306 9.23 23.93 7.74
N GLY A 307 9.51 24.53 6.58
CA GLY A 307 8.62 25.47 5.90
C GLY A 307 7.85 24.83 4.75
N ASP A 308 6.90 25.58 4.20
CA ASP A 308 5.92 25.16 3.20
C ASP A 308 6.51 24.83 1.80
N GLU A 309 7.75 25.19 1.56
CA GLU A 309 8.49 24.78 0.34
C GLU A 309 9.41 23.56 0.59
N ASP A 310 9.57 23.11 1.82
CA ASP A 310 10.48 22.04 2.20
C ASP A 310 9.87 20.65 2.03
N ASN A 311 10.72 19.62 1.98
CA ASN A 311 10.36 18.23 1.77
C ASN A 311 10.78 17.39 2.97
N LEU A 312 9.93 16.47 3.43
CA LEU A 312 10.20 15.63 4.60
C LEU A 312 10.00 14.14 4.29
N ILE A 313 10.99 13.33 4.62
CA ILE A 313 10.82 11.88 4.80
C ILE A 313 10.69 11.59 6.29
N ILE A 314 9.72 10.78 6.66
CA ILE A 314 9.64 10.12 7.96
C ILE A 314 9.78 8.62 7.69
N PHE A 315 10.83 7.99 8.22
CA PHE A 315 11.05 6.55 8.16
C PHE A 315 10.89 5.95 9.54
N TYR A 316 10.18 4.86 9.64
CA TYR A 316 10.06 4.07 10.86
C TYR A 316 10.33 2.60 10.57
N ALA A 317 11.26 2.00 11.34
CA ALA A 317 11.47 0.57 11.39
C ALA A 317 11.47 0.11 12.85
N GLY A 318 10.66 -0.89 13.16
CA GLY A 318 10.46 -1.38 14.52
C GLY A 318 9.15 -2.12 14.69
N HIS A 319 8.85 -2.56 15.91
CA HIS A 319 7.56 -3.20 16.20
C HIS A 319 6.39 -2.25 16.05
N GLY A 320 5.29 -2.82 15.60
CA GLY A 320 3.99 -2.17 15.52
C GLY A 320 2.87 -3.13 15.94
N VAL A 321 1.83 -2.56 16.51
CA VAL A 321 0.67 -3.29 17.00
C VAL A 321 -0.60 -2.73 16.39
N TRP A 322 -1.46 -3.63 15.92
CA TRP A 322 -2.82 -3.28 15.52
C TRP A 322 -3.80 -3.56 16.65
N ASP A 323 -4.49 -2.55 17.13
CA ASP A 323 -5.58 -2.70 18.09
C ASP A 323 -6.91 -2.90 17.37
N THR A 324 -7.44 -4.10 17.46
CA THR A 324 -8.71 -4.48 16.81
C THR A 324 -9.94 -3.81 17.44
N THR A 325 -9.86 -3.37 18.70
CA THR A 325 -10.95 -2.69 19.39
C THR A 325 -11.01 -1.21 18.99
N LEU A 326 -9.85 -0.54 18.98
CA LEU A 326 -9.75 0.85 18.58
C LEU A 326 -9.66 1.03 17.06
N GLN A 327 -9.48 -0.04 16.30
CA GLN A 327 -9.22 -0.01 14.85
C GLN A 327 -8.06 0.93 14.50
N GLN A 328 -6.96 0.82 15.28
CA GLN A 328 -5.84 1.74 15.22
C GLN A 328 -4.50 1.03 15.31
N GLY A 329 -3.54 1.48 14.52
CA GLY A 329 -2.14 1.06 14.60
C GLY A 329 -1.34 1.89 15.59
N PHE A 330 -0.34 1.26 16.19
CA PHE A 330 0.59 1.88 17.14
C PHE A 330 2.02 1.50 16.82
N TRP A 331 2.92 2.47 16.90
CA TRP A 331 4.36 2.25 16.90
C TRP A 331 4.83 1.99 18.33
N MET A 332 5.77 1.09 18.50
CA MET A 332 6.35 0.76 19.80
C MET A 332 7.72 1.44 19.93
N PRO A 333 7.84 2.52 20.71
CA PRO A 333 9.12 3.11 21.06
C PRO A 333 9.95 2.16 21.95
N SER A 334 11.25 2.46 22.19
CA SER A 334 12.11 1.61 23.00
C SER A 334 11.66 1.45 24.46
N ASP A 335 10.92 2.41 24.98
CA ASP A 335 10.31 2.40 26.33
C ASP A 335 8.88 1.85 26.36
N ALA A 336 8.38 1.29 25.27
CA ALA A 336 7.08 0.67 25.24
C ALA A 336 7.00 -0.52 26.20
N THR A 337 5.88 -0.62 26.93
CA THR A 337 5.54 -1.77 27.77
C THR A 337 4.43 -2.58 27.10
N MET A 338 4.55 -3.89 27.06
CA MET A 338 3.55 -4.77 26.48
C MET A 338 2.20 -4.62 27.23
N GLY A 339 1.17 -4.24 26.50
CA GLY A 339 -0.17 -4.03 27.06
C GLY A 339 -0.46 -2.62 27.56
N ASP A 340 0.52 -1.75 27.73
CA ASP A 340 0.34 -0.35 28.12
C ASP A 340 0.39 0.61 26.93
N LYS A 341 -0.78 0.93 26.38
CA LYS A 341 -0.91 1.81 25.20
C LYS A 341 -0.53 3.28 25.48
N SER A 342 -0.40 3.69 26.73
CA SER A 342 -0.01 5.06 27.07
C SER A 342 1.42 5.39 26.64
N GLU A 343 2.28 4.37 26.53
CA GLU A 343 3.66 4.47 26.12
C GLU A 343 3.86 4.28 24.60
N TRP A 344 2.80 3.89 23.89
CA TRP A 344 2.85 3.68 22.44
C TRP A 344 2.52 4.96 21.67
N LEU A 345 2.94 5.04 20.40
CA LEU A 345 2.60 6.12 19.49
C LEU A 345 1.55 5.65 18.50
N SER A 346 0.35 6.23 18.58
CA SER A 346 -0.73 5.89 17.64
C SER A 346 -0.47 6.49 16.25
N ASN A 347 -1.02 5.84 15.22
CA ASN A 347 -1.04 6.39 13.87
C ASN A 347 -1.71 7.77 13.81
N ASP A 348 -2.69 8.03 14.69
CA ASP A 348 -3.33 9.35 14.80
C ASP A 348 -2.35 10.41 15.30
N ASN A 349 -1.52 10.11 16.30
CA ASN A 349 -0.47 11.03 16.74
C ASN A 349 0.49 11.39 15.59
N ILE A 350 0.91 10.39 14.82
CA ILE A 350 1.82 10.62 13.67
C ILE A 350 1.12 11.46 12.60
N ARG A 351 -0.13 11.15 12.29
CA ARG A 351 -0.94 11.93 11.35
C ARG A 351 -1.08 13.40 11.78
N ASP A 352 -1.36 13.65 13.06
CA ASP A 352 -1.52 15.01 13.60
C ASP A 352 -0.22 15.81 13.48
N TYR A 353 0.94 15.19 13.72
CA TYR A 353 2.24 15.82 13.45
C TYR A 353 2.50 16.07 11.97
N ILE A 354 2.16 15.11 11.08
CA ILE A 354 2.29 15.28 9.63
C ILE A 354 1.41 16.43 9.15
N LEU A 355 0.19 16.58 9.68
CA LEU A 355 -0.68 17.72 9.41
C LEU A 355 -0.08 19.04 9.92
N GLY A 356 0.51 19.03 11.12
CA GLY A 356 1.11 20.20 11.76
C GLY A 356 2.44 20.64 11.12
N ILE A 357 3.18 19.73 10.49
CA ILE A 357 4.43 20.05 9.77
C ILE A 357 4.09 20.60 8.38
N LYS A 358 4.32 21.89 8.19
CA LYS A 358 4.00 22.59 6.94
C LYS A 358 5.06 22.33 5.86
N SER A 359 5.32 21.07 5.53
CA SER A 359 6.16 20.75 4.39
C SER A 359 5.37 20.82 3.08
N LYS A 360 6.01 21.04 1.95
CA LYS A 360 5.39 20.88 0.63
C LYS A 360 5.03 19.42 0.38
N HIS A 361 5.99 18.54 0.64
CA HIS A 361 5.78 17.11 0.52
C HIS A 361 6.21 16.37 1.79
N THR A 362 5.39 15.45 2.27
CA THR A 362 5.77 14.48 3.28
C THR A 362 5.60 13.07 2.74
N LEU A 363 6.65 12.26 2.83
CA LEU A 363 6.63 10.83 2.56
C LEU A 363 6.88 10.07 3.85
N LEU A 364 5.89 9.33 4.30
CA LEU A 364 6.05 8.35 5.37
C LEU A 364 6.43 6.99 4.79
N ILE A 365 7.52 6.41 5.25
CA ILE A 365 7.93 5.03 4.95
C ILE A 365 7.86 4.25 6.26
N SER A 366 6.93 3.31 6.36
CA SER A 366 6.74 2.53 7.58
C SER A 366 6.99 1.04 7.34
N ASP A 367 8.00 0.53 8.01
CA ASP A 367 8.34 -0.89 8.04
C ASP A 367 7.92 -1.50 9.39
N ALA A 368 6.62 -1.70 9.53
CA ALA A 368 5.99 -2.23 10.74
C ALA A 368 4.65 -2.92 10.44
N CYS A 369 4.22 -3.82 11.32
CA CYS A 369 3.10 -4.75 11.14
C CYS A 369 1.68 -4.12 11.00
N PHE A 370 1.52 -2.80 11.00
CA PHE A 370 0.22 -2.11 10.99
C PHE A 370 0.12 -1.00 9.92
N GLY A 371 1.06 -0.96 8.98
CA GLY A 371 1.23 0.17 8.05
C GLY A 371 -0.02 0.54 7.26
N GLY A 372 -0.82 -0.42 6.83
CA GLY A 372 -2.02 -0.18 6.00
C GLY A 372 -3.15 0.63 6.68
N ALA A 373 -3.12 0.75 7.99
CA ALA A 373 -4.15 1.47 8.75
C ALA A 373 -4.06 3.01 8.68
N ILE A 374 -2.99 3.55 8.11
CA ILE A 374 -2.80 5.00 7.97
C ILE A 374 -3.51 5.56 6.72
N PHE A 375 -3.95 4.68 5.82
CA PHE A 375 -4.60 5.05 4.58
C PHE A 375 -6.10 5.22 4.72
N LYS A 376 -6.67 6.15 3.98
CA LYS A 376 -8.10 6.17 3.70
C LYS A 376 -8.38 5.19 2.57
N SER A 377 -9.37 4.33 2.71
CA SER A 377 -9.85 3.45 1.64
C SER A 377 -10.48 4.28 0.52
N ARG A 378 -9.65 4.82 -0.35
CA ARG A 378 -10.00 5.29 -1.70
C ARG A 378 -8.75 5.25 -2.54
N SER A 379 -8.55 4.14 -3.22
CA SER A 379 -7.74 4.13 -4.43
C SER A 379 -8.56 4.81 -5.53
N VAL A 380 -8.46 6.11 -5.64
CA VAL A 380 -8.77 6.77 -6.91
C VAL A 380 -7.45 6.82 -7.65
N MET A 381 -7.22 5.82 -8.46
CA MET A 381 -6.22 5.89 -9.52
C MET A 381 -6.69 6.92 -10.54
N THR A 382 -6.37 8.15 -10.34
CA THR A 382 -6.38 9.14 -11.42
C THR A 382 -5.09 8.97 -12.19
N ASN A 383 -5.09 8.04 -13.12
CA ASN A 383 -4.02 7.87 -14.10
C ASN A 383 -4.07 9.00 -15.13
N ALA A 384 -3.57 10.15 -14.76
CA ALA A 384 -3.11 11.14 -15.74
C ALA A 384 -1.62 11.33 -15.52
N PRO A 385 -0.79 11.26 -16.57
CA PRO A 385 0.62 11.59 -16.46
C PRO A 385 0.72 13.11 -16.26
N VAL A 386 0.76 13.50 -15.01
CA VAL A 386 1.09 14.85 -14.61
C VAL A 386 2.61 14.95 -14.74
N SER A 387 3.10 15.98 -15.44
CA SER A 387 4.53 16.30 -15.46
C SER A 387 5.09 16.29 -14.02
N ILE A 388 6.30 15.77 -13.82
CA ILE A 388 6.95 15.76 -12.49
C ILE A 388 6.93 17.16 -11.86
N MET A 389 7.11 18.22 -12.65
CA MET A 389 6.99 19.60 -12.19
C MET A 389 5.59 19.90 -11.64
N LYS A 390 4.54 19.53 -12.36
CA LYS A 390 3.16 19.72 -11.92
C LYS A 390 2.83 18.88 -10.71
N THR A 391 3.35 17.66 -10.65
CA THR A 391 3.21 16.77 -9.48
C THR A 391 3.97 17.33 -8.26
N TYR A 392 5.12 17.96 -8.47
CA TYR A 392 5.89 18.64 -7.42
C TYR A 392 5.23 19.94 -6.96
N ASP A 393 4.52 20.66 -7.84
CA ASP A 393 3.86 21.92 -7.47
C ASP A 393 2.68 21.71 -6.52
N MET A 394 2.06 20.54 -6.52
CA MET A 394 0.94 20.18 -5.64
C MET A 394 1.45 19.55 -4.34
N SER A 395 1.00 20.07 -3.20
CA SER A 395 1.34 19.50 -1.89
C SER A 395 0.93 18.03 -1.79
N SER A 396 1.75 17.21 -1.14
CA SER A 396 1.45 15.78 -0.94
C SER A 396 1.76 15.28 0.46
N ARG A 397 0.95 14.33 0.92
CA ARG A 397 1.10 13.59 2.17
C ARG A 397 0.86 12.13 1.87
N ASN A 398 1.93 11.44 1.47
CA ASN A 398 1.85 10.05 1.05
C ASN A 398 2.54 9.13 2.04
N ALA A 399 2.10 7.89 2.10
CA ALA A 399 2.79 6.84 2.83
C ALA A 399 3.03 5.63 1.95
N MET A 400 4.11 4.91 2.22
CA MET A 400 4.36 3.56 1.75
C MET A 400 4.68 2.67 2.95
N THR A 401 4.12 1.47 2.96
CA THR A 401 4.22 0.55 4.09
C THR A 401 4.61 -0.84 3.62
N SER A 402 5.33 -1.58 4.45
CA SER A 402 5.80 -2.92 4.10
C SER A 402 4.71 -3.99 4.05
N GLY A 403 3.58 -3.74 4.71
CA GLY A 403 2.42 -4.63 4.69
C GLY A 403 1.30 -4.13 5.57
N ALA A 404 0.08 -4.50 5.22
CA ALA A 404 -1.08 -3.95 5.90
C ALA A 404 -1.24 -4.47 7.33
N LEU A 405 -1.02 -5.77 7.59
CA LEU A 405 -1.26 -6.40 8.90
C LEU A 405 -0.51 -7.75 9.04
N THR A 406 0.46 -8.03 8.18
CA THR A 406 1.29 -9.23 8.26
C THR A 406 2.51 -8.97 9.12
N THR A 407 3.03 -10.00 9.77
CA THR A 407 4.31 -9.93 10.47
C THR A 407 5.41 -9.49 9.51
N VAL A 408 6.08 -8.39 9.83
CA VAL A 408 7.27 -7.96 9.09
C VAL A 408 8.43 -8.83 9.57
N PRO A 409 9.14 -9.52 8.68
CA PRO A 409 10.33 -10.26 9.08
C PRO A 409 11.40 -9.28 9.56
N ASP A 410 12.20 -9.67 10.53
CA ASP A 410 13.28 -8.85 11.06
C ASP A 410 14.22 -8.33 9.97
N LYS A 411 14.54 -9.16 8.97
CA LYS A 411 15.21 -8.71 7.75
C LYS A 411 14.19 -8.27 6.71
N SER A 412 13.93 -6.97 6.67
CA SER A 412 12.92 -6.42 5.78
C SER A 412 13.28 -6.51 4.31
N VAL A 413 12.46 -7.24 3.56
CA VAL A 413 12.55 -7.28 2.09
C VAL A 413 12.12 -5.94 1.49
N PHE A 414 11.14 -5.26 2.10
CA PHE A 414 10.63 -3.97 1.66
C PHE A 414 11.70 -2.88 1.70
N VAL A 415 12.36 -2.68 2.85
CA VAL A 415 13.43 -1.68 2.99
C VAL A 415 14.61 -2.00 2.08
N LYS A 416 15.00 -3.28 1.99
CA LYS A 416 16.04 -3.74 1.06
C LYS A 416 15.77 -3.31 -0.38
N TYR A 417 14.54 -3.49 -0.89
CA TYR A 417 14.21 -3.13 -2.25
C TYR A 417 14.06 -1.61 -2.46
N ILE A 418 13.59 -0.86 -1.45
CA ILE A 418 13.61 0.61 -1.48
C ILE A 418 15.05 1.11 -1.68
N ILE A 419 15.97 0.69 -0.82
CA ILE A 419 17.38 1.13 -0.88
C ILE A 419 17.99 0.71 -2.21
N LYS A 420 17.81 -0.55 -2.61
CA LYS A 420 18.32 -1.04 -3.90
C LYS A 420 17.79 -0.21 -5.08
N ARG A 421 16.51 0.11 -5.11
CA ARG A 421 15.93 0.89 -6.20
C ARG A 421 16.40 2.34 -6.20
N LEU A 422 16.65 2.93 -5.02
CA LEU A 422 17.26 4.25 -4.90
C LEU A 422 18.72 4.24 -5.37
N ASP A 423 19.51 3.23 -4.99
CA ASP A 423 20.91 3.07 -5.41
C ASP A 423 21.04 2.86 -6.93
N ASP A 424 20.19 2.00 -7.49
CA ASP A 424 20.20 1.68 -8.92
C ASP A 424 19.62 2.81 -9.80
N ASN A 425 18.95 3.80 -9.22
CA ASN A 425 18.30 4.87 -9.96
C ASN A 425 19.33 5.75 -10.68
N GLN A 426 19.14 5.94 -11.99
CA GLN A 426 19.97 6.83 -12.81
C GLN A 426 19.22 8.11 -13.20
N ASP A 427 17.93 8.18 -12.89
CA ASP A 427 17.09 9.31 -13.27
C ASP A 427 17.30 10.50 -12.32
N LYS A 428 17.31 11.72 -12.87
CA LYS A 428 17.44 12.96 -12.08
C LYS A 428 16.30 13.13 -11.08
N TYR A 429 15.10 12.70 -11.46
CA TYR A 429 13.89 12.81 -10.66
C TYR A 429 13.19 11.45 -10.56
N LEU A 430 12.93 10.99 -9.36
CA LEU A 430 12.20 9.76 -9.09
C LEU A 430 11.04 10.06 -8.14
N SER A 431 9.79 9.85 -8.58
CA SER A 431 8.64 10.03 -7.68
C SER A 431 8.52 8.87 -6.69
N ALA A 432 8.00 9.15 -5.49
CA ALA A 432 7.72 8.11 -4.50
C ALA A 432 6.76 7.05 -5.02
N GLU A 433 5.80 7.44 -5.84
CA GLU A 433 4.87 6.52 -6.50
C GLU A 433 5.61 5.57 -7.45
N SER A 434 6.48 6.09 -8.32
CA SER A 434 7.30 5.28 -9.24
C SER A 434 8.26 4.35 -8.49
N LEU A 435 8.88 4.84 -7.41
CA LEU A 435 9.69 4.03 -6.52
C LEU A 435 8.88 2.85 -5.99
N PHE A 436 7.70 3.12 -5.43
CA PHE A 436 6.85 2.09 -4.83
C PHE A 436 6.43 1.02 -5.84
N TYR A 437 5.86 1.42 -6.99
CA TYR A 437 5.40 0.43 -7.98
C TYR A 437 6.53 -0.38 -8.60
N SER A 438 7.74 0.18 -8.69
CA SER A 438 8.91 -0.56 -9.19
C SER A 438 9.42 -1.67 -8.25
N ILE A 439 9.06 -1.62 -6.96
CA ILE A 439 9.51 -2.61 -5.96
C ILE A 439 8.40 -3.54 -5.48
N LYS A 440 7.12 -3.16 -5.65
CA LYS A 440 5.97 -3.84 -5.07
C LYS A 440 5.97 -5.34 -5.36
N ASP A 441 6.06 -5.73 -6.62
CA ASP A 441 6.01 -7.12 -7.03
C ASP A 441 7.24 -7.91 -6.53
N ALA A 442 8.41 -7.26 -6.54
CA ALA A 442 9.62 -7.87 -6.00
C ALA A 442 9.53 -8.13 -4.49
N VAL A 443 8.89 -7.23 -3.73
CA VAL A 443 8.64 -7.44 -2.30
C VAL A 443 7.66 -8.58 -2.07
N ILE A 444 6.53 -8.60 -2.77
CA ILE A 444 5.52 -9.67 -2.67
C ILE A 444 6.14 -11.02 -2.96
N ASN A 445 6.90 -11.12 -4.05
CA ASN A 445 7.47 -12.40 -4.51
C ASN A 445 8.64 -12.90 -3.65
N ASN A 446 9.36 -12.02 -2.96
CA ASN A 446 10.55 -12.38 -2.19
C ASN A 446 10.37 -12.28 -0.67
N SER A 447 9.20 -11.89 -0.19
CA SER A 447 8.92 -11.85 1.25
C SER A 447 8.62 -13.25 1.79
N PRO A 448 9.39 -13.73 2.79
CA PRO A 448 9.11 -15.03 3.40
C PRO A 448 7.80 -15.06 4.20
N THR A 449 7.26 -13.89 4.57
CA THR A 449 6.02 -13.74 5.35
C THR A 449 4.84 -13.23 4.52
N GLY A 450 4.99 -13.16 3.19
CA GLY A 450 3.91 -12.70 2.30
C GLY A 450 3.58 -11.21 2.46
N GLN A 451 4.57 -10.37 2.73
CA GLN A 451 4.36 -8.91 2.80
C GLN A 451 3.66 -8.41 1.54
N THR A 452 2.62 -7.62 1.74
CA THR A 452 1.91 -6.95 0.65
C THR A 452 2.03 -5.44 0.88
N PRO A 453 3.04 -4.78 0.29
CA PRO A 453 3.25 -3.35 0.52
C PRO A 453 2.09 -2.53 -0.05
N GLU A 454 1.79 -1.43 0.63
CA GLU A 454 0.74 -0.49 0.25
C GLU A 454 1.31 0.93 0.09
N TYR A 455 0.73 1.69 -0.85
CA TYR A 455 1.04 3.10 -1.08
C TYR A 455 -0.26 3.89 -1.21
N GLY A 456 -0.31 5.07 -0.61
CA GLY A 456 -1.50 5.91 -0.71
C GLY A 456 -1.36 7.25 0.01
N VAL A 457 -2.44 8.02 -0.06
CA VAL A 457 -2.57 9.30 0.63
C VAL A 457 -2.85 9.08 2.11
N ILE A 458 -2.16 9.81 2.97
CA ILE A 458 -2.45 9.87 4.40
C ILE A 458 -3.70 10.73 4.60
N SER A 459 -4.75 10.14 5.14
CA SER A 459 -6.03 10.84 5.29
C SER A 459 -5.95 12.02 6.26
N GLN A 460 -6.67 13.11 5.96
CA GLN A 460 -6.82 14.30 6.82
C GLN A 460 -5.51 15.04 7.13
N THR A 461 -4.55 15.03 6.19
CA THR A 461 -3.24 15.69 6.38
C THR A 461 -2.99 16.84 5.41
N GLY A 462 -4.01 17.32 4.70
CA GLY A 462 -3.87 18.45 3.77
C GLY A 462 -3.22 18.07 2.43
N ASP A 463 -3.39 16.82 1.97
CA ASP A 463 -3.04 16.41 0.62
C ASP A 463 -4.03 17.01 -0.38
N GLU A 464 -3.53 17.69 -1.41
CA GLU A 464 -4.35 18.34 -2.45
C GLU A 464 -4.78 17.37 -3.56
N GLY A 465 -4.26 16.14 -3.53
CA GLY A 465 -4.48 15.11 -4.55
C GLY A 465 -3.66 15.36 -5.82
N GLY A 466 -2.95 14.33 -6.27
CA GLY A 466 -2.11 14.36 -7.46
C GLY A 466 -0.67 14.86 -7.25
N GLY A 467 -0.30 15.33 -6.05
CA GLY A 467 1.07 15.61 -5.67
C GLY A 467 1.85 14.32 -5.33
N SER A 468 3.17 14.36 -5.47
CA SER A 468 4.05 13.26 -5.06
C SER A 468 5.38 13.80 -4.54
N PHE A 469 5.93 13.11 -3.55
CA PHE A 469 7.30 13.35 -3.12
C PHE A 469 8.27 12.96 -4.23
N ILE A 470 9.20 13.85 -4.58
CA ILE A 470 10.18 13.63 -5.63
C ILE A 470 11.58 13.53 -5.05
N PHE A 471 12.22 12.40 -5.23
CA PHE A 471 13.66 12.26 -4.98
C PHE A 471 14.44 12.93 -6.10
N ILE A 472 15.25 13.93 -5.76
CA ILE A 472 16.09 14.64 -6.72
C ILE A 472 17.53 14.14 -6.56
N ARG A 473 18.05 13.49 -7.59
CA ARG A 473 19.42 12.99 -7.61
C ARG A 473 20.43 14.14 -7.74
N LYS A 474 21.58 14.03 -7.08
CA LYS A 474 22.71 14.98 -7.17
C LYS A 474 23.33 15.03 -8.56
#